data_c98be59282abd03f916e76ba188a10f2
#
_entry.id   c98be59282abd03f916e76ba188a10f2
#
_cell.length_a   1.000
_cell.length_b   1.000
_cell.length_c   1.000
_cell.angle_alpha   90.00
_cell.angle_beta   90.00
_cell.angle_gamma   90.00
#
_symmetry.space_group_name_H-M   'P 1'
#
loop_
_entity.id
_entity.type
_entity.pdbx_description
1 polymer ?
#
loop_
_entity_poly.entity_id
_entity_poly.type
_entity_poly.pdbx_seq_one_letter_code
_entity_poly.pdbx_strand_id
1 'polypeptide(L)'
;MQRREFIRKAGLGLAAATGAAAVPTLARAEALPTLKWRLAASFPKSLDTLYGTSDFLAKRIADITEGKFEIRVFAGGEIVPPNGVLDAVQQNTVECGHTCGYYYHGKNKAFSLETTIPFGLSVRQMNAWYYYGEGQALLREFFAKYNVVNFLGGNTG
;
A
#
# COMPACT_ATOMS: atom_id res chain seq x y z
N MET A 1 9.12 -16.29 -43.17
CA MET A 1 9.05 -14.88 -43.58
C MET A 1 10.14 -14.11 -42.89
N GLN A 2 11.05 -13.52 -43.65
CA GLN A 2 12.21 -12.81 -43.08
C GLN A 2 11.79 -11.39 -42.67
N ARG A 3 12.25 -10.93 -41.50
CA ARG A 3 11.96 -9.60 -40.93
C ARG A 3 12.16 -8.42 -41.92
N ARG A 4 13.05 -8.58 -42.88
CA ARG A 4 13.33 -7.57 -43.92
C ARG A 4 12.20 -7.37 -44.92
N GLU A 5 11.41 -8.41 -45.22
CA GLU A 5 10.26 -8.29 -46.14
C GLU A 5 9.06 -7.60 -45.51
N PHE A 6 8.88 -7.78 -44.18
CA PHE A 6 7.82 -7.08 -43.44
C PHE A 6 8.04 -5.57 -43.43
N ILE A 7 9.28 -5.12 -43.18
CA ILE A 7 9.62 -3.69 -43.13
C ILE A 7 9.50 -3.05 -44.53
N ARG A 8 9.84 -3.79 -45.59
CA ARG A 8 9.74 -3.30 -46.98
C ARG A 8 8.29 -3.16 -47.49
N LYS A 9 7.39 -4.03 -47.00
CA LYS A 9 5.96 -3.96 -47.33
C LYS A 9 5.20 -2.91 -46.47
N ALA A 10 5.67 -2.64 -45.27
CA ALA A 10 5.12 -1.58 -44.42
C ALA A 10 5.51 -0.16 -44.91
N GLY A 11 6.65 -0.03 -45.62
CA GLY A 11 7.13 1.25 -46.12
C GLY A 11 6.47 1.74 -47.41
N LEU A 12 5.77 0.87 -48.17
CA LEU A 12 5.13 1.20 -49.43
C LEU A 12 3.65 1.57 -49.34
N GLY A 13 3.06 1.47 -48.14
CA GLY A 13 1.66 1.83 -47.88
C GLY A 13 1.43 3.27 -47.40
N LEU A 14 2.48 4.07 -47.19
CA LEU A 14 2.38 5.42 -46.61
C LEU A 14 2.53 6.60 -47.57
N ALA A 15 2.46 6.36 -48.86
CA ALA A 15 2.69 7.42 -49.88
C ALA A 15 1.41 7.92 -50.60
N ALA A 16 0.22 7.63 -50.12
CA ALA A 16 -0.99 8.13 -50.74
C ALA A 16 -2.10 8.43 -49.69
N ALA A 17 -1.87 9.40 -48.81
CA ALA A 17 -2.95 10.09 -48.08
C ALA A 17 -2.48 11.54 -47.82
N THR A 18 -2.89 12.39 -48.70
CA THR A 18 -2.76 13.84 -48.64
C THR A 18 -3.37 14.40 -47.37
N GLY A 19 -2.58 15.17 -46.59
CA GLY A 19 -3.06 16.39 -45.97
C GLY A 19 -3.98 16.28 -44.76
N ALA A 20 -3.57 15.53 -43.71
CA ALA A 20 -3.93 15.91 -42.34
C ALA A 20 -2.65 15.73 -41.50
N ALA A 21 -2.03 16.83 -41.14
CA ALA A 21 -0.96 16.83 -40.16
C ALA A 21 -1.57 16.25 -38.86
N ALA A 22 -1.36 14.94 -38.65
CA ALA A 22 -1.57 14.33 -37.37
C ALA A 22 -0.54 14.97 -36.42
N VAL A 23 -0.91 16.10 -35.85
CA VAL A 23 -0.21 16.63 -34.68
C VAL A 23 -0.24 15.49 -33.65
N PRO A 24 0.92 14.94 -33.24
CA PRO A 24 0.90 13.99 -32.12
C PRO A 24 0.23 14.72 -30.98
N THR A 25 -0.98 14.32 -30.65
CA THR A 25 -1.59 14.72 -29.40
C THR A 25 -0.62 14.20 -28.32
N LEU A 26 0.24 15.09 -27.85
CA LEU A 26 0.97 14.86 -26.62
C LEU A 26 -0.10 14.41 -25.63
N ALA A 27 -0.11 13.13 -25.29
CA ALA A 27 -0.96 12.60 -24.26
C ALA A 27 -0.68 13.48 -23.04
N ARG A 28 -1.58 14.43 -22.80
CA ARG A 28 -1.50 15.30 -21.62
C ARG A 28 -1.60 14.34 -20.46
N ALA A 29 -0.48 14.11 -19.79
CA ALA A 29 -0.47 13.34 -18.56
C ALA A 29 -1.54 13.99 -17.67
N GLU A 30 -2.64 13.29 -17.45
CA GLU A 30 -3.69 13.76 -16.54
C GLU A 30 -2.99 14.02 -15.21
N ALA A 31 -3.13 15.25 -14.71
CA ALA A 31 -2.53 15.60 -13.45
C ALA A 31 -3.09 14.65 -12.39
N LEU A 32 -2.20 13.92 -11.71
CA LEU A 32 -2.60 13.00 -10.64
C LEU A 32 -3.48 13.76 -9.64
N PRO A 33 -4.60 13.16 -9.20
CA PRO A 33 -5.48 13.79 -8.23
C PRO A 33 -4.72 14.04 -6.92
N THR A 34 -5.04 15.13 -6.24
CA THR A 34 -4.51 15.40 -4.90
C THR A 34 -5.28 14.54 -3.89
N LEU A 35 -4.57 13.71 -3.14
CA LEU A 35 -5.12 12.83 -2.12
C LEU A 35 -4.67 13.27 -0.73
N LYS A 36 -5.59 13.23 0.24
CA LYS A 36 -5.31 13.49 1.65
C LYS A 36 -5.92 12.39 2.50
N TRP A 37 -5.06 11.62 3.15
CA TRP A 37 -5.47 10.53 4.02
C TRP A 37 -5.12 10.81 5.47
N ARG A 38 -5.90 10.20 6.37
CA ARG A 38 -5.63 10.15 7.80
C ARG A 38 -5.18 8.74 8.15
N LEU A 39 -4.03 8.64 8.82
CA LEU A 39 -3.52 7.40 9.35
C LEU A 39 -3.69 7.42 10.88
N ALA A 40 -4.50 6.52 11.40
CA ALA A 40 -4.62 6.31 12.84
C ALA A 40 -3.59 5.25 13.29
N ALA A 41 -2.66 5.62 14.18
CA ALA A 41 -1.75 4.67 14.79
C ALA A 41 -2.30 4.14 16.11
N SER A 42 -2.01 2.89 16.43
CA SER A 42 -2.27 2.34 17.76
C SER A 42 -1.20 2.75 18.78
N PHE A 43 -0.13 3.40 18.33
CA PHE A 43 1.08 3.67 19.10
C PHE A 43 1.17 5.14 19.53
N PRO A 44 1.68 5.43 20.75
CA PRO A 44 1.96 6.79 21.17
C PRO A 44 3.21 7.32 20.48
N LYS A 45 3.34 8.65 20.39
CA LYS A 45 4.52 9.32 19.79
C LYS A 45 5.84 8.98 20.47
N SER A 46 5.80 8.55 21.73
CA SER A 46 6.99 8.13 22.49
C SER A 46 7.57 6.80 22.01
N LEU A 47 6.81 5.99 21.27
CA LEU A 47 7.30 4.76 20.64
C LEU A 47 7.88 5.05 19.26
N ASP A 48 9.07 5.60 19.26
CA ASP A 48 9.82 6.08 18.11
C ASP A 48 9.91 5.06 16.96
N THR A 49 10.23 3.79 17.27
CA THR A 49 10.36 2.72 16.28
C THR A 49 9.05 2.37 15.58
N LEU A 50 7.92 2.43 16.28
CA LEU A 50 6.61 2.09 15.72
C LEU A 50 5.91 3.32 15.14
N TYR A 51 5.74 4.37 15.95
CA TYR A 51 5.11 5.60 15.47
C TYR A 51 5.93 6.28 14.38
N GLY A 52 7.26 6.34 14.55
CA GLY A 52 8.17 6.93 13.57
C GLY A 52 8.16 6.24 12.21
N THR A 53 7.84 4.94 12.15
CA THR A 53 7.62 4.24 10.87
C THR A 53 6.46 4.85 10.09
N SER A 54 5.36 5.20 10.74
CA SER A 54 4.21 5.88 10.10
C SER A 54 4.58 7.26 9.58
N ASP A 55 5.32 8.03 10.39
CA ASP A 55 5.81 9.35 9.99
C ASP A 55 6.77 9.29 8.81
N PHE A 56 7.68 8.31 8.83
CA PHE A 56 8.61 8.08 7.72
C PHE A 56 7.86 7.72 6.43
N LEU A 57 6.88 6.81 6.51
CA LEU A 57 6.06 6.42 5.37
C LEU A 57 5.30 7.62 4.81
N ALA A 58 4.66 8.42 5.66
CA ALA A 58 3.91 9.60 5.25
C ALA A 58 4.79 10.62 4.51
N LYS A 59 5.98 10.92 5.06
CA LYS A 59 6.96 11.80 4.43
C LYS A 59 7.42 11.25 3.08
N ARG A 60 7.75 9.95 3.03
CA ARG A 60 8.24 9.32 1.80
C ARG A 60 7.19 9.33 0.70
N ILE A 61 5.91 9.11 1.03
CA ILE A 61 4.81 9.20 0.06
C ILE A 61 4.66 10.63 -0.46
N ALA A 62 4.69 11.63 0.41
CA ALA A 62 4.62 13.02 0.00
C ALA A 62 5.79 13.39 -0.93
N ASP A 63 7.02 12.97 -0.61
CA ASP A 63 8.21 13.23 -1.43
C ASP A 63 8.08 12.62 -2.84
N ILE A 64 7.74 11.35 -2.97
CA ILE A 64 7.66 10.66 -4.27
C ILE A 64 6.47 11.09 -5.12
N THR A 65 5.46 11.70 -4.50
CA THR A 65 4.27 12.22 -5.19
C THR A 65 4.27 13.74 -5.35
N GLU A 66 5.38 14.39 -5.02
CA GLU A 66 5.51 15.86 -5.07
C GLU A 66 4.39 16.58 -4.29
N GLY A 67 4.00 16.03 -3.14
CA GLY A 67 2.92 16.54 -2.30
C GLY A 67 1.50 16.27 -2.81
N LYS A 68 1.34 15.50 -3.88
CA LYS A 68 0.01 15.15 -4.40
C LYS A 68 -0.72 14.11 -3.57
N PHE A 69 0.01 13.30 -2.81
CA PHE A 69 -0.56 12.38 -1.84
C PHE A 69 0.03 12.65 -0.45
N GLU A 70 -0.77 13.23 0.42
CA GLU A 70 -0.42 13.55 1.79
C GLU A 70 -1.11 12.59 2.76
N ILE A 71 -0.35 12.01 3.69
CA ILE A 71 -0.88 11.22 4.79
C ILE A 71 -0.60 11.97 6.10
N ARG A 72 -1.67 12.32 6.82
CA ARG A 72 -1.56 12.88 8.17
C ARG A 72 -1.62 11.77 9.20
N VAL A 73 -0.55 11.63 9.98
CA VAL A 73 -0.43 10.61 11.03
C VAL A 73 -0.98 11.14 12.35
N PHE A 74 -1.78 10.32 13.03
CA PHE A 74 -2.35 10.57 14.36
C PHE A 74 -1.92 9.47 15.32
N ALA A 75 -1.43 9.85 16.47
CA ALA A 75 -1.02 8.90 17.49
C ALA A 75 -2.21 8.18 18.13
N GLY A 76 -1.93 7.08 18.81
CA GLY A 76 -2.95 6.31 19.52
C GLY A 76 -3.72 7.17 20.51
N GLY A 77 -5.04 7.19 20.38
CA GLY A 77 -5.94 7.97 21.21
C GLY A 77 -6.21 9.41 20.74
N GLU A 78 -5.53 9.93 19.69
CA GLU A 78 -5.81 11.28 19.18
C GLU A 78 -7.16 11.37 18.46
N ILE A 79 -7.46 10.41 17.59
CA ILE A 79 -8.72 10.38 16.81
C ILE A 79 -9.45 9.05 16.91
N VAL A 80 -8.74 7.98 17.25
CA VAL A 80 -9.26 6.62 17.42
C VAL A 80 -8.58 5.98 18.62
N PRO A 81 -9.31 5.26 19.49
CA PRO A 81 -8.69 4.47 20.55
C PRO A 81 -7.68 3.46 19.96
N PRO A 82 -6.55 3.18 20.64
CA PRO A 82 -5.50 2.29 20.11
C PRO A 82 -6.00 0.94 19.59
N ASN A 83 -6.95 0.34 20.30
CA ASN A 83 -7.55 -0.96 19.94
C ASN A 83 -8.73 -0.84 18.94
N GLY A 84 -9.09 0.38 18.53
CA GLY A 84 -10.20 0.65 17.60
C GLY A 84 -9.75 0.93 16.17
N VAL A 85 -8.45 0.90 15.90
CA VAL A 85 -7.90 1.29 14.57
C VAL A 85 -8.44 0.41 13.45
N LEU A 86 -8.50 -0.91 13.64
CA LEU A 86 -9.07 -1.82 12.63
C LEU A 86 -10.53 -1.47 12.32
N ASP A 87 -11.33 -1.21 13.34
CA ASP A 87 -12.75 -0.87 13.16
C ASP A 87 -12.93 0.45 12.44
N ALA A 88 -12.08 1.43 12.75
CA ALA A 88 -12.12 2.73 12.10
C ALA A 88 -11.78 2.65 10.59
N VAL A 89 -10.79 1.84 10.23
CA VAL A 89 -10.45 1.58 8.82
C VAL A 89 -11.56 0.77 8.14
N GLN A 90 -12.04 -0.28 8.77
CA GLN A 90 -13.12 -1.12 8.26
C GLN A 90 -14.40 -0.34 7.95
N GLN A 91 -14.70 0.67 8.76
CA GLN A 91 -15.87 1.53 8.63
C GLN A 91 -15.61 2.79 7.79
N ASN A 92 -14.42 2.93 7.21
CA ASN A 92 -13.99 4.12 6.47
C ASN A 92 -14.02 5.42 7.30
N THR A 93 -13.90 5.33 8.63
CA THR A 93 -13.77 6.51 9.51
C THR A 93 -12.42 7.18 9.30
N VAL A 94 -11.38 6.38 9.03
CA VAL A 94 -10.06 6.81 8.59
C VAL A 94 -9.64 5.98 7.37
N GLU A 95 -8.80 6.53 6.54
CA GLU A 95 -8.41 5.93 5.26
C GLU A 95 -7.38 4.80 5.46
N CYS A 96 -6.53 4.87 6.47
CA CYS A 96 -5.57 3.82 6.79
C CYS A 96 -5.23 3.80 8.29
N GLY A 97 -4.57 2.73 8.73
CA GLY A 97 -4.17 2.56 10.12
C GLY A 97 -2.85 1.82 10.26
N HIS A 98 -2.12 2.09 11.32
CA HIS A 98 -0.93 1.35 11.73
C HIS A 98 -1.16 0.72 13.11
N THR A 99 -1.25 -0.59 13.14
CA THR A 99 -1.65 -1.37 14.33
C THR A 99 -1.01 -2.76 14.30
N CYS A 100 -1.17 -3.51 15.38
CA CYS A 100 -0.78 -4.92 15.44
C CYS A 100 -2.01 -5.82 15.41
N GLY A 101 -1.95 -6.92 14.65
CA GLY A 101 -3.06 -7.87 14.54
C GLY A 101 -3.50 -8.44 15.87
N TYR A 102 -2.57 -8.80 16.76
CA TYR A 102 -2.93 -9.40 18.06
C TYR A 102 -3.82 -8.52 18.95
N TYR A 103 -3.90 -7.22 18.71
CA TYR A 103 -4.88 -6.36 19.42
C TYR A 103 -6.33 -6.77 19.16
N TYR A 104 -6.57 -7.47 18.07
CA TYR A 104 -7.89 -7.93 17.63
C TYR A 104 -8.14 -9.42 17.86
N HIS A 105 -7.30 -10.08 18.69
CA HIS A 105 -7.46 -11.48 19.07
C HIS A 105 -8.87 -11.80 19.59
N GLY A 106 -9.49 -10.87 20.31
CA GLY A 106 -10.86 -11.01 20.80
C GLY A 106 -11.91 -11.06 19.70
N LYS A 107 -11.64 -10.52 18.53
CA LYS A 107 -12.54 -10.61 17.36
C LYS A 107 -12.35 -11.93 16.59
N ASN A 108 -11.11 -12.31 16.39
CA ASN A 108 -10.75 -13.57 15.75
C ASN A 108 -9.33 -13.94 16.16
N LYS A 109 -9.14 -15.17 16.62
CA LYS A 109 -7.83 -15.67 17.06
C LYS A 109 -6.78 -15.65 15.94
N ALA A 110 -7.21 -15.74 14.68
CA ALA A 110 -6.30 -15.71 13.53
C ALA A 110 -5.53 -14.38 13.40
N PHE A 111 -6.00 -13.28 13.96
CA PHE A 111 -5.23 -12.03 14.01
C PHE A 111 -3.90 -12.17 14.74
N SER A 112 -3.76 -13.13 15.65
CA SER A 112 -2.51 -13.36 16.36
C SER A 112 -1.45 -14.10 15.52
N LEU A 113 -1.84 -14.72 14.42
CA LEU A 113 -0.94 -15.56 13.62
C LEU A 113 0.15 -14.75 12.90
N GLU A 114 -0.07 -13.47 12.67
CA GLU A 114 0.91 -12.62 11.98
C GLU A 114 2.04 -12.12 12.93
N THR A 115 1.82 -12.11 14.25
CA THR A 115 2.73 -11.41 15.17
C THR A 115 3.07 -12.16 16.46
N THR A 116 2.29 -13.14 16.90
CA THR A 116 2.36 -13.64 18.28
C THR A 116 2.27 -15.16 18.40
N ILE A 117 2.99 -15.88 17.58
CA ILE A 117 3.11 -17.34 17.75
C ILE A 117 4.32 -17.61 18.64
N PRO A 118 4.12 -18.13 19.88
CA PRO A 118 5.25 -18.52 20.74
C PRO A 118 6.15 -19.50 20.03
N PHE A 119 7.48 -19.27 20.08
CA PHE A 119 8.48 -20.07 19.36
C PHE A 119 8.28 -20.14 17.84
N GLY A 120 7.56 -19.17 17.29
CA GLY A 120 7.29 -19.04 15.84
C GLY A 120 8.52 -18.59 15.04
N LEU A 121 8.24 -18.00 13.89
CA LEU A 121 9.27 -17.51 12.99
C LEU A 121 9.98 -16.29 13.57
N SER A 122 11.32 -16.26 13.41
CA SER A 122 12.08 -15.03 13.65
C SER A 122 11.68 -13.94 12.66
N VAL A 123 12.03 -12.68 12.92
CA VAL A 123 11.78 -11.54 12.02
C VAL A 123 12.16 -11.84 10.58
N ARG A 124 13.37 -12.37 10.37
CA ARG A 124 13.87 -12.72 9.04
C ARG A 124 13.05 -13.81 8.37
N GLN A 125 12.67 -14.83 9.11
CA GLN A 125 11.84 -15.94 8.61
C GLN A 125 10.41 -15.46 8.31
N MET A 126 9.84 -14.61 9.16
CA MET A 126 8.52 -14.02 8.93
C MET A 126 8.51 -13.18 7.65
N ASN A 127 9.52 -12.33 7.45
CA ASN A 127 9.65 -11.56 6.21
C ASN A 127 9.81 -12.46 4.99
N ALA A 128 10.60 -13.53 5.09
CA ALA A 128 10.76 -14.49 4.00
C ALA A 128 9.44 -15.20 3.67
N TRP A 129 8.72 -15.67 4.68
CA TRP A 129 7.41 -16.28 4.51
C TRP A 129 6.39 -15.29 3.92
N TYR A 130 6.38 -14.05 4.40
CA TYR A 130 5.44 -13.04 3.93
C TYR A 130 5.65 -12.67 2.47
N TYR A 131 6.90 -12.36 2.06
CA TYR A 131 7.19 -11.85 0.72
C TYR A 131 7.49 -12.92 -0.32
N TYR A 132 8.02 -14.05 0.08
CA TYR A 132 8.49 -15.12 -0.85
C TYR A 132 7.79 -16.46 -0.66
N GLY A 133 7.00 -16.59 0.41
CA GLY A 133 6.08 -17.69 0.62
C GLY A 133 4.63 -17.27 0.34
N GLU A 134 3.67 -17.96 0.93
CA GLU A 134 2.25 -17.68 0.74
C GLU A 134 1.66 -16.70 1.78
N GLY A 135 2.51 -16.17 2.68
CA GLY A 135 2.08 -15.38 3.82
C GLY A 135 1.27 -14.15 3.44
N GLN A 136 1.72 -13.39 2.46
CA GLN A 136 1.00 -12.21 1.99
C GLN A 136 -0.37 -12.55 1.40
N ALA A 137 -0.46 -13.62 0.60
CA ALA A 137 -1.71 -14.05 -0.01
C ALA A 137 -2.73 -14.50 1.04
N LEU A 138 -2.30 -15.34 1.99
CA LEU A 138 -3.13 -15.81 3.08
C LEU A 138 -3.64 -14.69 3.98
N LEU A 139 -2.76 -13.77 4.37
CA LEU A 139 -3.16 -12.64 5.20
C LEU A 139 -4.09 -11.69 4.44
N ARG A 140 -3.88 -11.43 3.17
CA ARG A 140 -4.80 -10.62 2.36
C ARG A 140 -6.18 -11.25 2.24
N GLU A 141 -6.26 -12.57 2.01
CA GLU A 141 -7.54 -13.29 2.02
C GLU A 141 -8.25 -13.18 3.38
N PHE A 142 -7.48 -13.30 4.47
CA PHE A 142 -8.03 -13.13 5.82
C PHE A 142 -8.55 -11.72 6.08
N PHE A 143 -7.73 -10.69 5.81
CA PHE A 143 -8.09 -9.29 6.03
C PHE A 143 -9.20 -8.78 5.10
N ALA A 144 -9.35 -9.36 3.91
CA ALA A 144 -10.45 -9.04 3.00
C ALA A 144 -11.83 -9.27 3.63
N LYS A 145 -11.96 -10.24 4.56
CA LYS A 145 -13.18 -10.50 5.33
C LYS A 145 -13.56 -9.34 6.26
N TYR A 146 -12.61 -8.46 6.53
CA TYR A 146 -12.77 -7.25 7.34
C TYR A 146 -12.74 -5.97 6.49
N ASN A 147 -12.89 -6.07 5.17
CA ASN A 147 -12.84 -4.93 4.25
C ASN A 147 -11.55 -4.11 4.37
N VAL A 148 -10.42 -4.79 4.55
CA VAL A 148 -9.11 -4.17 4.76
C VAL A 148 -8.06 -4.85 3.88
N VAL A 149 -7.12 -4.07 3.36
CA VAL A 149 -5.90 -4.57 2.72
C VAL A 149 -4.73 -4.33 3.67
N ASN A 150 -3.98 -5.39 3.98
CA ASN A 150 -2.85 -5.31 4.88
C ASN A 150 -1.51 -5.19 4.15
N PHE A 151 -0.58 -4.50 4.79
CA PHE A 151 0.83 -4.40 4.42
C PHE A 151 1.68 -4.57 5.66
N LEU A 152 2.86 -5.16 5.48
CA LEU A 152 3.82 -5.29 6.58
C LEU A 152 4.40 -3.92 6.91
N GLY A 153 4.18 -3.45 8.14
CA GLY A 153 4.61 -2.12 8.60
C GLY A 153 5.93 -2.11 9.36
N GLY A 154 6.50 -3.27 9.60
CA GLY A 154 7.75 -3.44 10.37
C GLY A 154 7.65 -4.59 11.35
N ASN A 155 8.71 -4.75 12.16
CA ASN A 155 8.77 -5.79 13.17
C ASN A 155 9.58 -5.28 14.37
N THR A 156 9.18 -5.65 15.55
CA THR A 156 9.82 -5.20 16.81
C THR A 156 10.83 -6.19 17.37
N GLY A 157 11.03 -7.34 16.75
CA GLY A 157 11.93 -8.42 17.20
C GLY A 157 11.20 -9.50 17.95
#